data_21b903b7c7fc635b8645fb64db64b388
#
_entry.id   21b903b7c7fc635b8645fb64db64b388
#
_cell.length_a   1.000
_cell.length_b   1.000
_cell.length_c   1.000
_cell.angle_alpha   90.00
_cell.angle_beta   90.00
_cell.angle_gamma   90.00
#
_symmetry.space_group_name_H-M   'P 1'
#
loop_
_entity.id
_entity.type
_entity.pdbx_description
1 polymer ?
#
loop_
_entity_poly.entity_id
_entity_poly.type
_entity_poly.pdbx_seq_one_letter_code
_entity_poly.pdbx_strand_id
1 'polypeptide(L)'
;MPGIPSPFGGNDDDLFETYDRFDPENEPVPDQFLEDHDVLAGRDHAAFHRLTRELFEERKVYDMTFNYNLARLNLDTRHRNAGYRYAVEDSEAEDAIETDDIGRVLRAEFTPTTPFCPQTHTLTIGSFRALNGLSDRHEFDLVRVRPAPMHHQSGAIAEQLAELEENYLESGDVEAEPEDSPKVGSTPMERAKENEGASRGSPDAPF
;
A
#
# COMPACT_ATOMS: atom_id res chain seq x y z
N MET A 1 28.70 -7.52 -15.59
CA MET A 1 27.90 -6.45 -15.00
C MET A 1 28.30 -6.33 -13.54
N PRO A 2 28.74 -5.19 -13.03
CA PRO A 2 29.03 -5.05 -11.61
C PRO A 2 27.72 -5.10 -10.84
N GLY A 3 27.59 -6.07 -9.91
CA GLY A 3 26.45 -6.19 -9.03
C GLY A 3 26.28 -4.93 -8.19
N ILE A 4 25.05 -4.43 -8.11
CA ILE A 4 24.66 -3.36 -7.22
C ILE A 4 24.90 -3.85 -5.79
N PRO A 5 25.65 -3.11 -4.94
CA PRO A 5 25.82 -3.52 -3.55
C PRO A 5 24.43 -3.51 -2.88
N SER A 6 24.02 -4.67 -2.35
CA SER A 6 22.81 -4.75 -1.54
C SER A 6 22.93 -3.79 -0.35
N PRO A 7 21.98 -2.87 -0.13
CA PRO A 7 22.02 -1.94 0.99
C PRO A 7 21.80 -2.64 2.35
N PHE A 8 21.43 -3.90 2.33
CA PHE A 8 21.16 -4.70 3.51
C PHE A 8 22.38 -5.61 3.81
N GLY A 9 23.46 -5.02 4.30
CA GLY A 9 24.70 -5.72 4.70
C GLY A 9 24.56 -6.55 5.99
N GLY A 10 23.50 -7.34 6.11
CA GLY A 10 23.35 -8.37 7.13
C GLY A 10 23.86 -9.71 6.63
N ASN A 11 24.24 -10.61 7.55
CA ASN A 11 24.66 -11.95 7.22
C ASN A 11 23.53 -12.67 6.49
N ASP A 12 23.78 -13.16 5.30
CA ASP A 12 22.77 -13.73 4.40
C ASP A 12 21.91 -14.86 5.00
N ASP A 13 22.46 -15.58 5.97
CA ASP A 13 21.78 -16.68 6.65
C ASP A 13 20.70 -16.18 7.64
N ASP A 14 20.91 -15.01 8.29
CA ASP A 14 19.99 -14.45 9.29
C ASP A 14 18.66 -13.94 8.68
N LEU A 15 18.64 -13.61 7.39
CA LEU A 15 17.42 -13.10 6.73
C LEU A 15 16.30 -14.15 6.66
N PHE A 16 16.67 -15.41 6.48
CA PHE A 16 15.70 -16.50 6.41
C PHE A 16 15.38 -17.09 7.79
N GLU A 17 16.33 -17.09 8.72
CA GLU A 17 16.09 -17.54 10.10
C GLU A 17 15.10 -16.67 10.85
N THR A 18 15.03 -15.36 10.55
CA THR A 18 14.08 -14.44 11.18
C THR A 18 12.64 -14.63 10.66
N TYR A 19 12.47 -15.24 9.50
CA TYR A 19 11.21 -15.72 8.96
C TYR A 19 11.11 -17.23 9.17
N ASP A 20 10.64 -17.67 10.31
CA ASP A 20 10.54 -19.10 10.71
C ASP A 20 9.90 -20.02 9.67
N ARG A 21 9.41 -19.53 8.54
CA ARG A 21 8.76 -20.30 7.48
C ARG A 21 8.64 -19.54 6.16
N PHE A 22 9.64 -18.74 5.79
CA PHE A 22 9.63 -18.12 4.48
C PHE A 22 9.72 -19.19 3.39
N ASP A 23 8.67 -19.29 2.59
CA ASP A 23 8.57 -20.22 1.48
C ASP A 23 8.44 -19.42 0.17
N PRO A 24 9.48 -19.37 -0.67
CA PRO A 24 9.42 -18.66 -1.96
C PRO A 24 8.28 -19.14 -2.87
N GLU A 25 7.85 -20.40 -2.73
CA GLU A 25 6.71 -20.94 -3.50
C GLU A 25 5.36 -20.39 -3.03
N ASN A 26 5.32 -19.72 -1.89
CA ASN A 26 4.12 -19.08 -1.35
C ASN A 26 4.01 -17.59 -1.73
N GLU A 27 5.03 -17.02 -2.36
CA GLU A 27 5.01 -15.63 -2.79
C GLU A 27 3.92 -15.41 -3.87
N PRO A 28 3.20 -14.27 -3.83
CA PRO A 28 2.29 -13.90 -4.91
C PRO A 28 3.02 -13.83 -6.25
N VAL A 29 2.32 -14.20 -7.31
CA VAL A 29 2.83 -14.02 -8.67
C VAL A 29 2.71 -12.53 -9.03
N PRO A 30 3.78 -11.88 -9.52
CA PRO A 30 3.70 -10.51 -10.01
C PRO A 30 2.65 -10.37 -11.10
N ASP A 31 1.87 -9.29 -11.07
CA ASP A 31 0.88 -8.96 -12.10
C ASP A 31 1.28 -7.65 -12.83
N GLN A 32 0.42 -7.11 -13.67
CA GLN A 32 0.69 -5.98 -14.56
C GLN A 32 1.36 -4.78 -13.87
N PHE A 33 1.03 -4.52 -12.62
CA PHE A 33 1.63 -3.40 -11.89
C PHE A 33 3.13 -3.58 -11.65
N LEU A 34 3.63 -4.82 -11.66
CA LEU A 34 5.04 -5.15 -11.49
C LEU A 34 5.72 -5.64 -12.77
N GLU A 35 4.96 -5.88 -13.86
CA GLU A 35 5.55 -6.22 -15.15
C GLU A 35 6.43 -5.07 -15.66
N ASP A 36 7.45 -5.40 -16.40
CA ASP A 36 8.44 -4.45 -16.97
C ASP A 36 9.29 -3.69 -15.91
N HIS A 37 9.21 -4.06 -14.64
CA HIS A 37 10.01 -3.52 -13.55
C HIS A 37 10.93 -4.57 -12.93
N ASP A 38 11.92 -4.12 -12.14
CA ASP A 38 12.87 -5.03 -11.49
C ASP A 38 12.25 -5.68 -10.25
N VAL A 39 11.59 -6.82 -10.46
CA VAL A 39 10.88 -7.56 -9.41
C VAL A 39 11.88 -8.12 -8.39
N LEU A 40 11.73 -7.74 -7.13
CA LEU A 40 12.53 -8.28 -6.04
C LEU A 40 12.28 -9.78 -5.88
N ALA A 41 13.34 -10.57 -5.81
CA ALA A 41 13.27 -12.01 -5.67
C ALA A 41 14.22 -12.54 -4.59
N GLY A 42 13.92 -13.69 -4.04
CA GLY A 42 14.78 -14.38 -3.07
C GLY A 42 15.12 -13.50 -1.87
N ARG A 43 16.41 -13.26 -1.65
CA ARG A 43 16.89 -12.49 -0.48
C ARG A 43 16.47 -11.04 -0.47
N ASP A 44 16.43 -10.39 -1.62
CA ASP A 44 16.06 -8.97 -1.72
C ASP A 44 14.57 -8.80 -1.39
N HIS A 45 13.71 -9.70 -1.90
CA HIS A 45 12.31 -9.74 -1.49
C HIS A 45 12.16 -9.98 0.02
N ALA A 46 12.83 -11.00 0.56
CA ALA A 46 12.76 -11.35 1.97
C ALA A 46 13.25 -10.19 2.87
N ALA A 47 14.34 -9.51 2.48
CA ALA A 47 14.89 -8.39 3.23
C ALA A 47 13.91 -7.21 3.28
N PHE A 48 13.35 -6.82 2.13
CA PHE A 48 12.37 -5.73 2.10
C PHE A 48 11.06 -6.12 2.79
N HIS A 49 10.60 -7.36 2.61
CA HIS A 49 9.39 -7.84 3.26
C HIS A 49 9.51 -7.91 4.79
N ARG A 50 10.70 -8.22 5.31
CA ARG A 50 10.99 -8.12 6.74
C ARG A 50 10.87 -6.69 7.25
N LEU A 51 11.43 -5.73 6.51
CA LEU A 51 11.26 -4.31 6.82
C LEU A 51 9.79 -3.90 6.78
N THR A 52 9.06 -4.30 5.73
CA THR A 52 7.61 -4.08 5.63
C THR A 52 6.87 -4.56 6.89
N ARG A 53 7.22 -5.73 7.41
CA ARG A 53 6.64 -6.26 8.66
C ARG A 53 6.90 -5.34 9.85
N GLU A 54 8.11 -4.80 9.96
CA GLU A 54 8.46 -3.87 11.05
C GLU A 54 7.64 -2.56 10.94
N LEU A 55 7.53 -1.99 9.73
CA LEU A 55 6.77 -0.78 9.48
C LEU A 55 5.27 -0.99 9.74
N PHE A 56 4.73 -2.14 9.32
CA PHE A 56 3.34 -2.51 9.57
C PHE A 56 3.05 -2.75 11.05
N GLU A 57 4.02 -3.27 11.81
CA GLU A 57 3.90 -3.40 13.27
C GLU A 57 3.81 -2.03 13.93
N GLU A 58 4.66 -1.10 13.53
CA GLU A 58 4.72 0.25 14.07
C GLU A 58 3.44 1.04 13.77
N ARG A 59 2.93 0.96 12.53
CA ARG A 59 1.73 1.66 12.06
C ARG A 59 0.43 0.89 12.23
N LYS A 60 0.48 -0.31 12.82
CA LYS A 60 -0.69 -1.15 13.10
C LYS A 60 -1.48 -1.56 11.86
N VAL A 61 -0.79 -1.92 10.79
CA VAL A 61 -1.42 -2.48 9.59
C VAL A 61 -1.68 -3.96 9.80
N TYR A 62 -2.90 -4.28 10.21
CA TYR A 62 -3.32 -5.62 10.59
C TYR A 62 -4.50 -6.11 9.75
N ASP A 63 -4.45 -7.36 9.34
CA ASP A 63 -5.63 -8.06 8.84
C ASP A 63 -6.54 -8.41 10.02
N MET A 64 -7.72 -7.80 10.07
CA MET A 64 -8.67 -7.99 11.17
C MET A 64 -9.37 -9.35 11.12
N THR A 65 -9.37 -10.03 9.96
CA THR A 65 -9.93 -11.38 9.82
C THR A 65 -9.05 -12.40 10.52
N PHE A 66 -7.76 -12.30 10.32
CA PHE A 66 -6.78 -13.22 10.87
C PHE A 66 -6.13 -12.73 12.16
N ASN A 67 -6.34 -11.45 12.48
CA ASN A 67 -5.82 -10.80 13.68
C ASN A 67 -4.29 -10.89 13.79
N TYR A 68 -3.60 -10.60 12.68
CA TYR A 68 -2.14 -10.53 12.63
C TYR A 68 -1.66 -9.39 11.70
N ASN A 69 -0.39 -9.04 11.87
CA ASN A 69 0.32 -8.09 11.00
C ASN A 69 0.21 -8.53 9.55
N LEU A 70 -0.24 -7.64 8.66
CA LEU A 70 -0.58 -7.96 7.27
C LEU A 70 0.59 -8.60 6.50
N ALA A 71 1.83 -8.21 6.77
CA ALA A 71 3.00 -8.81 6.13
C ALA A 71 3.11 -10.33 6.41
N ARG A 72 2.52 -10.82 7.50
CA ARG A 72 2.50 -12.25 7.79
C ARG A 72 1.72 -13.07 6.76
N LEU A 73 0.90 -12.44 5.94
CA LEU A 73 0.12 -13.13 4.92
C LEU A 73 1.01 -13.89 3.93
N ASN A 74 2.17 -13.35 3.57
CA ASN A 74 3.16 -14.05 2.72
C ASN A 74 3.68 -15.36 3.31
N LEU A 75 3.58 -15.52 4.63
CA LEU A 75 4.03 -16.71 5.36
C LEU A 75 2.87 -17.67 5.66
N ASP A 76 1.64 -17.29 5.34
CA ASP A 76 0.46 -18.11 5.63
C ASP A 76 0.21 -19.11 4.51
N THR A 77 0.74 -20.32 4.67
CA THR A 77 0.63 -21.41 3.69
C THR A 77 -0.80 -21.88 3.42
N ARG A 78 -1.79 -21.43 4.21
CA ARG A 78 -3.22 -21.66 3.96
C ARG A 78 -3.75 -20.80 2.82
N HIS A 79 -3.07 -19.69 2.55
CA HIS A 79 -3.43 -18.69 1.54
C HIS A 79 -2.27 -18.46 0.58
N ARG A 80 -1.89 -19.52 -0.15
CA ARG A 80 -0.81 -19.43 -1.15
C ARG A 80 -1.10 -18.33 -2.17
N ASN A 81 -0.05 -17.66 -2.60
CA ASN A 81 -0.10 -16.55 -3.55
C ASN A 81 -0.87 -15.31 -3.03
N ALA A 82 -1.11 -15.20 -1.72
CA ALA A 82 -1.62 -13.97 -1.12
C ALA A 82 -0.51 -13.24 -0.36
N GLY A 83 -0.60 -11.91 -0.29
CA GLY A 83 0.39 -11.05 0.36
C GLY A 83 1.02 -10.03 -0.58
N TYR A 84 2.27 -9.67 -0.34
CA TYR A 84 2.97 -8.62 -1.08
C TYR A 84 4.03 -9.16 -2.04
N ARG A 85 4.11 -8.52 -3.22
CA ARG A 85 5.27 -8.56 -4.11
C ARG A 85 5.77 -7.14 -4.33
N TYR A 86 7.06 -7.02 -4.64
CA TYR A 86 7.73 -5.73 -4.80
C TYR A 86 8.56 -5.72 -6.07
N ALA A 87 8.66 -4.54 -6.69
CA ALA A 87 9.58 -4.26 -7.77
C ALA A 87 10.18 -2.87 -7.61
N VAL A 88 11.43 -2.71 -7.98
CA VAL A 88 12.01 -1.37 -8.15
C VAL A 88 11.51 -0.84 -9.50
N GLU A 89 10.92 0.35 -9.49
CA GLU A 89 10.38 0.95 -10.71
C GLU A 89 11.51 1.24 -11.71
N ASP A 90 11.32 0.81 -12.94
CA ASP A 90 12.16 1.21 -14.06
C ASP A 90 11.69 2.59 -14.56
N SER A 91 12.54 3.59 -14.48
CA SER A 91 12.21 4.95 -14.89
C SER A 91 12.00 5.11 -16.41
N GLU A 92 12.37 4.11 -17.21
CA GLU A 92 12.15 4.09 -18.65
C GLU A 92 10.83 3.40 -19.04
N ALA A 93 10.11 2.78 -18.09
CA ALA A 93 8.82 2.14 -18.34
C ALA A 93 7.74 3.18 -18.65
N GLU A 94 6.78 2.80 -19.51
CA GLU A 94 5.69 3.71 -19.95
C GLU A 94 4.78 4.18 -18.80
N ASP A 95 4.69 3.41 -17.72
CA ASP A 95 3.85 3.68 -16.55
C ASP A 95 4.65 4.15 -15.33
N ALA A 96 5.94 4.46 -15.52
CA ALA A 96 6.78 5.09 -14.51
C ALA A 96 6.26 6.50 -14.15
N ILE A 97 6.56 6.93 -12.93
CA ILE A 97 6.24 8.31 -12.54
C ILE A 97 7.13 9.30 -13.32
N GLU A 98 6.50 10.18 -14.08
CA GLU A 98 7.17 11.26 -14.80
C GLU A 98 7.43 12.46 -13.86
N THR A 99 8.38 12.35 -12.95
CA THR A 99 8.86 13.51 -12.20
C THR A 99 10.39 13.44 -12.04
N ASP A 100 11.06 14.52 -12.44
CA ASP A 100 12.52 14.66 -12.32
C ASP A 100 12.99 14.80 -10.85
N ASP A 101 12.08 15.05 -9.93
CA ASP A 101 12.37 15.33 -8.52
C ASP A 101 12.31 14.09 -7.63
N ILE A 102 11.82 12.95 -8.12
CA ILE A 102 11.74 11.70 -7.36
C ILE A 102 12.91 10.81 -7.77
N GLY A 103 13.66 10.32 -6.78
CA GLY A 103 14.78 9.43 -7.00
C GLY A 103 14.33 7.98 -7.24
N ARG A 104 14.44 7.14 -6.20
CA ARG A 104 14.08 5.71 -6.32
C ARG A 104 12.64 5.46 -5.92
N VAL A 105 11.90 4.76 -6.77
CA VAL A 105 10.51 4.36 -6.52
C VAL A 105 10.43 2.85 -6.37
N LEU A 106 9.67 2.40 -5.38
CA LEU A 106 9.31 0.99 -5.22
C LEU A 106 7.83 0.80 -5.52
N ARG A 107 7.50 -0.28 -6.20
CA ARG A 107 6.14 -0.77 -6.40
C ARG A 107 5.84 -1.91 -5.45
N ALA A 108 4.74 -1.84 -4.73
CA ALA A 108 4.26 -2.87 -3.82
C ALA A 108 2.86 -3.32 -4.24
N GLU A 109 2.74 -4.54 -4.74
CA GLU A 109 1.47 -5.13 -5.15
C GLU A 109 0.93 -6.03 -4.05
N PHE A 110 -0.32 -5.80 -3.66
CA PHE A 110 -1.01 -6.60 -2.66
C PHE A 110 -2.01 -7.55 -3.29
N THR A 111 -1.78 -8.84 -3.15
CA THR A 111 -2.72 -9.89 -3.53
C THR A 111 -3.54 -10.33 -2.31
N PRO A 112 -4.86 -10.03 -2.26
CA PRO A 112 -5.70 -10.46 -1.16
C PRO A 112 -5.99 -11.97 -1.23
N THR A 113 -6.48 -12.55 -0.12
CA THR A 113 -6.82 -13.98 -0.05
C THR A 113 -7.99 -14.38 -0.93
N THR A 114 -8.85 -13.43 -1.28
CA THR A 114 -10.02 -13.64 -2.14
C THR A 114 -10.30 -12.40 -2.99
N PRO A 115 -10.96 -12.56 -4.17
CA PRO A 115 -11.36 -11.44 -5.02
C PRO A 115 -12.34 -10.45 -4.35
N PHE A 116 -12.96 -10.84 -3.26
CA PHE A 116 -13.99 -10.08 -2.55
C PHE A 116 -13.60 -9.70 -1.13
N CYS A 117 -12.29 -9.65 -0.82
CA CYS A 117 -11.83 -9.27 0.51
C CYS A 117 -12.28 -7.83 0.86
N PRO A 118 -13.16 -7.63 1.85
CA PRO A 118 -13.72 -6.31 2.14
C PRO A 118 -12.71 -5.34 2.75
N GLN A 119 -11.58 -5.83 3.20
CA GLN A 119 -10.53 -5.03 3.84
C GLN A 119 -9.48 -4.53 2.86
N THR A 120 -9.44 -5.01 1.61
CA THR A 120 -8.38 -4.69 0.65
C THR A 120 -8.14 -3.19 0.54
N HIS A 121 -9.19 -2.39 0.45
CA HIS A 121 -9.09 -0.93 0.41
C HIS A 121 -8.38 -0.35 1.65
N THR A 122 -8.85 -0.68 2.84
CA THR A 122 -8.26 -0.17 4.09
C THR A 122 -6.83 -0.67 4.29
N LEU A 123 -6.57 -1.92 3.93
CA LEU A 123 -5.24 -2.52 4.07
C LEU A 123 -4.23 -1.88 3.13
N THR A 124 -4.59 -1.61 1.87
CA THR A 124 -3.69 -0.97 0.91
C THR A 124 -3.41 0.49 1.24
N ILE A 125 -4.41 1.25 1.69
CA ILE A 125 -4.20 2.63 2.20
C ILE A 125 -3.32 2.62 3.45
N GLY A 126 -3.57 1.73 4.41
CA GLY A 126 -2.75 1.58 5.59
C GLY A 126 -1.30 1.24 5.25
N SER A 127 -1.10 0.39 4.25
CA SER A 127 0.23 0.01 3.76
C SER A 127 0.96 1.17 3.09
N PHE A 128 0.25 1.94 2.25
CA PHE A 128 0.79 3.16 1.65
C PHE A 128 1.28 4.15 2.73
N ARG A 129 0.44 4.41 3.73
CA ARG A 129 0.78 5.30 4.85
C ARG A 129 1.93 4.78 5.71
N ALA A 130 1.99 3.47 5.93
CA ALA A 130 3.07 2.87 6.71
C ALA A 130 4.41 2.95 5.98
N LEU A 131 4.44 2.60 4.70
CA LEU A 131 5.65 2.58 3.90
C LEU A 131 6.18 3.99 3.63
N ASN A 132 5.35 4.94 3.24
CA ASN A 132 5.78 6.31 2.94
C ASN A 132 5.92 7.19 4.19
N GLY A 133 5.13 6.96 5.24
CA GLY A 133 5.23 7.70 6.50
C GLY A 133 6.45 7.36 7.35
N LEU A 134 7.19 6.31 7.00
CA LEU A 134 8.43 5.86 7.63
C LEU A 134 9.54 5.74 6.57
N SER A 135 9.57 6.65 5.59
CA SER A 135 10.49 6.65 4.45
C SER A 135 11.97 6.76 4.85
N ASP A 136 12.26 7.27 6.03
CA ASP A 136 13.61 7.29 6.62
C ASP A 136 14.18 5.89 6.96
N ARG A 137 13.33 4.87 6.94
CA ARG A 137 13.68 3.48 7.22
C ARG A 137 14.14 2.68 5.99
N HIS A 138 14.01 3.23 4.78
CA HIS A 138 14.39 2.60 3.52
C HIS A 138 14.97 3.63 2.53
N GLU A 139 15.45 3.14 1.39
CA GLU A 139 16.14 3.95 0.38
C GLU A 139 15.23 4.50 -0.75
N PHE A 140 13.93 4.30 -0.65
CA PHE A 140 12.96 4.72 -1.66
C PHE A 140 12.31 6.04 -1.25
N ASP A 141 12.24 6.97 -2.21
CA ASP A 141 11.59 8.27 -2.02
C ASP A 141 10.07 8.14 -2.06
N LEU A 142 9.57 7.14 -2.79
CA LEU A 142 8.17 6.79 -2.86
C LEU A 142 7.99 5.28 -2.91
N VAL A 143 6.98 4.78 -2.18
CA VAL A 143 6.46 3.42 -2.35
C VAL A 143 5.03 3.49 -2.88
N ARG A 144 4.84 3.11 -4.13
CA ARG A 144 3.53 3.00 -4.78
C ARG A 144 2.87 1.69 -4.35
N VAL A 145 1.63 1.74 -3.93
CA VAL A 145 0.89 0.54 -3.49
C VAL A 145 -0.33 0.32 -4.37
N ARG A 146 -0.53 -0.89 -4.87
CA ARG A 146 -1.73 -1.26 -5.65
C ARG A 146 -2.24 -2.63 -5.21
N PRO A 147 -3.57 -2.84 -5.22
CA PRO A 147 -4.12 -4.18 -5.13
C PRO A 147 -3.95 -4.92 -6.46
N ALA A 148 -3.68 -6.22 -6.40
CA ALA A 148 -3.64 -7.06 -7.59
C ALA A 148 -4.97 -7.03 -8.35
N PRO A 149 -4.95 -7.10 -9.70
CA PRO A 149 -6.15 -7.02 -10.55
C PRO A 149 -7.22 -8.09 -10.26
N MET A 150 -6.84 -9.18 -9.59
CA MET A 150 -7.79 -10.23 -9.19
C MET A 150 -8.88 -9.75 -8.24
N HIS A 151 -8.69 -8.62 -7.54
CA HIS A 151 -9.71 -8.05 -6.66
C HIS A 151 -10.75 -7.26 -7.46
N HIS A 152 -12.04 -7.50 -7.18
CA HIS A 152 -13.15 -6.94 -7.96
C HIS A 152 -13.25 -5.41 -7.98
N GLN A 153 -12.64 -4.72 -7.01
CA GLN A 153 -12.55 -3.26 -6.90
C GLN A 153 -11.15 -2.72 -7.12
N SER A 154 -10.24 -3.52 -7.68
CA SER A 154 -8.83 -3.13 -7.83
C SER A 154 -8.65 -1.79 -8.55
N GLY A 155 -9.41 -1.52 -9.60
CA GLY A 155 -9.35 -0.26 -10.34
C GLY A 155 -9.71 0.96 -9.47
N ALA A 156 -10.85 0.91 -8.78
CA ALA A 156 -11.29 2.02 -7.93
C ALA A 156 -10.33 2.25 -6.73
N ILE A 157 -9.78 1.19 -6.17
CA ILE A 157 -8.78 1.30 -5.09
C ILE A 157 -7.47 1.88 -5.64
N ALA A 158 -7.07 1.46 -6.84
CA ALA A 158 -5.86 1.97 -7.49
C ALA A 158 -5.96 3.48 -7.80
N GLU A 159 -7.13 3.96 -8.24
CA GLU A 159 -7.40 5.39 -8.47
C GLU A 159 -7.25 6.19 -7.17
N GLN A 160 -7.84 5.73 -6.07
CA GLN A 160 -7.69 6.40 -4.76
C GLN A 160 -6.25 6.39 -4.24
N LEU A 161 -5.51 5.31 -4.46
CA LEU A 161 -4.10 5.26 -4.08
C LEU A 161 -3.25 6.19 -4.95
N ALA A 162 -3.58 6.38 -6.22
CA ALA A 162 -2.93 7.36 -7.08
C ALA A 162 -3.17 8.80 -6.60
N GLU A 163 -4.40 9.13 -6.18
CA GLU A 163 -4.71 10.43 -5.57
C GLU A 163 -3.93 10.66 -4.27
N LEU A 164 -3.77 9.61 -3.43
CA LEU A 164 -2.95 9.71 -2.22
C LEU A 164 -1.46 9.90 -2.54
N GLU A 165 -0.95 9.27 -3.60
CA GLU A 165 0.42 9.47 -4.08
C GLU A 165 0.64 10.93 -4.50
N GLU A 166 -0.26 11.50 -5.31
CA GLU A 166 -0.19 12.89 -5.74
C GLU A 166 -0.20 13.85 -4.55
N ASN A 167 -1.13 13.66 -3.61
CA ASN A 167 -1.21 14.48 -2.40
C ASN A 167 0.06 14.36 -1.52
N TYR A 168 0.61 13.17 -1.41
CA TYR A 168 1.85 12.94 -0.68
C TYR A 168 3.04 13.63 -1.35
N LEU A 169 3.14 13.56 -2.66
CA LEU A 169 4.21 14.21 -3.42
C LEU A 169 4.14 15.74 -3.33
N GLU A 170 2.93 16.31 -3.28
CA GLU A 170 2.75 17.76 -3.15
C GLU A 170 2.96 18.27 -1.71
N SER A 171 2.51 17.53 -0.71
CA SER A 171 2.48 18.00 0.69
C SER A 171 3.57 17.41 1.59
N GLY A 172 4.10 16.24 1.24
CA GLY A 172 4.95 15.42 2.12
C GLY A 172 4.19 14.75 3.28
N ASP A 173 2.86 14.83 3.28
CA ASP A 173 2.02 14.28 4.35
C ASP A 173 1.24 13.06 3.86
N VAL A 174 1.52 11.90 4.44
CA VAL A 174 0.85 10.64 4.11
C VAL A 174 -0.60 10.55 4.63
N GLU A 175 -0.99 11.44 5.52
CA GLU A 175 -2.35 11.52 6.05
C GLU A 175 -3.20 12.56 5.31
N ALA A 176 -2.62 13.30 4.33
CA ALA A 176 -3.35 14.23 3.51
C ALA A 176 -4.47 13.48 2.75
N GLU A 177 -5.71 13.85 3.03
CA GLU A 177 -6.87 13.32 2.32
C GLU A 177 -7.19 14.25 1.14
N PRO A 178 -7.60 13.71 -0.02
CA PRO A 178 -8.10 14.51 -1.11
C PRO A 178 -9.28 15.38 -0.62
N GLU A 179 -9.33 16.64 -1.05
CA GLU A 179 -10.33 17.61 -0.59
C GLU A 179 -11.78 17.15 -0.85
N ASP A 180 -12.00 16.22 -1.79
CA ASP A 180 -13.30 15.68 -2.18
C ASP A 180 -13.58 14.25 -1.65
N SER A 181 -12.75 13.70 -0.78
CA SER A 181 -13.04 12.36 -0.22
C SER A 181 -14.27 12.39 0.67
N PRO A 182 -15.28 11.55 0.43
CA PRO A 182 -16.40 11.40 1.36
C PRO A 182 -15.83 10.89 2.67
N LYS A 183 -15.95 11.69 3.73
CA LYS A 183 -15.47 11.33 5.09
C LYS A 183 -16.00 9.95 5.45
N VAL A 184 -15.13 8.95 5.33
CA VAL A 184 -15.41 7.58 5.75
C VAL A 184 -15.52 7.60 7.28
N GLY A 185 -16.75 7.66 7.80
CA GLY A 185 -17.02 7.71 9.23
C GLY A 185 -18.27 8.52 9.61
N SER A 186 -18.80 9.35 8.74
CA SER A 186 -20.09 9.99 9.01
C SER A 186 -21.23 8.98 8.81
N THR A 187 -21.88 8.61 9.91
CA THR A 187 -23.09 7.78 9.84
C THR A 187 -24.15 8.46 9.00
N PRO A 188 -25.09 7.72 8.37
CA PRO A 188 -26.21 8.31 7.62
C PRO A 188 -26.99 9.35 8.43
N MET A 189 -26.94 9.31 9.75
CA MET A 189 -27.57 10.25 10.67
C MET A 189 -26.84 11.59 10.79
N GLU A 190 -25.50 11.61 10.65
CA GLU A 190 -24.72 12.85 10.67
C GLU A 190 -24.85 13.63 9.37
N ARG A 191 -24.90 12.93 8.22
CA ARG A 191 -25.18 13.55 6.92
C ARG A 191 -26.57 14.20 6.84
N ALA A 192 -27.56 13.65 7.53
CA ALA A 192 -28.91 14.23 7.59
C ALA A 192 -28.93 15.54 8.40
N LYS A 193 -28.09 15.69 9.42
CA LYS A 193 -28.01 16.91 10.24
C LYS A 193 -27.31 18.07 9.55
N GLU A 194 -26.28 17.80 8.72
CA GLU A 194 -25.60 18.85 7.96
C GLU A 194 -26.51 19.44 6.87
N ASN A 195 -27.37 18.61 6.26
CA ASN A 195 -28.32 19.08 5.23
C ASN A 195 -29.54 19.85 5.81
N GLU A 196 -29.89 19.63 7.07
CA GLU A 196 -30.98 20.39 7.73
C GLU A 196 -30.52 21.78 8.20
N GLY A 197 -29.21 22.00 8.39
CA GLY A 197 -28.66 23.31 8.80
C GLY A 197 -28.68 24.37 7.69
N ALA A 198 -28.71 23.97 6.43
CA ALA A 198 -28.64 24.88 5.27
C ALA A 198 -29.99 25.41 4.77
N SER A 199 -31.12 24.97 5.33
CA SER A 199 -32.47 25.29 4.83
C SER A 199 -33.35 26.08 5.81
N ARG A 200 -32.77 26.94 6.68
CA ARG A 200 -33.54 27.90 7.45
C ARG A 200 -33.25 29.32 7.01
N GLY A 201 -33.67 29.63 5.78
CA GLY A 201 -33.96 30.97 5.35
C GLY A 201 -35.40 31.33 5.78
N SER A 202 -35.55 32.42 6.53
CA SER A 202 -36.81 32.98 7.03
C SER A 202 -37.88 33.13 5.95
N PRO A 203 -39.12 32.83 6.25
CA PRO A 203 -40.22 33.45 5.54
C PRO A 203 -40.60 34.75 6.25
N ASP A 204 -40.31 35.84 5.59
CA ASP A 204 -40.95 37.13 5.84
C ASP A 204 -42.42 36.98 5.44
N ALA A 205 -43.33 37.19 6.39
CA ALA A 205 -44.76 37.22 6.14
C ALA A 205 -45.32 38.61 6.45
N PRO A 206 -45.93 39.30 5.51
CA PRO A 206 -46.75 40.45 5.84
C PRO A 206 -48.23 40.02 5.98
N PHE A 207 -48.81 40.50 7.06
CA PHE A 207 -50.22 40.58 7.45
C PHE A 207 -50.99 39.36 7.86
#